data_2afaa39077696ce8dc6447e1bdca1fa2
#
_entry.id   2afaa39077696ce8dc6447e1bdca1fa2
#
_cell.length_a   1.000
_cell.length_b   1.000
_cell.length_c   1.000
_cell.angle_alpha   90.00
_cell.angle_beta   90.00
_cell.angle_gamma   90.00
#
_symmetry.space_group_name_H-M   'P 1'
#
loop_
_entity.id
_entity.type
_entity.pdbx_description
1 polymer ?
#
loop_
_entity_poly.entity_id
_entity_poly.type
_entity_poly.pdbx_seq_one_letter_code
_entity_poly.pdbx_strand_id
1 'polypeptide(L)'
;MKLIHPRVNPWYSVFDRIKRFEELDCWKEVRSFVNVVYRLTKKADFRKDFDLISQIRRSAISSMANTAEGFHRRSSKDFLKFLDYSRSSIAETISHAYVALDQNYINDQEMSELLQSGNLAWKKINGLISYLKKNQFNQ
;
A
#
# COMPACT_ATOMS: atom_id res chain seq x y z
N MET A 1 21.81 -22.17 30.87
CA MET A 1 22.10 -21.26 29.76
C MET A 1 20.78 -20.83 29.13
N LYS A 2 20.36 -19.63 29.44
CA LYS A 2 19.13 -19.09 28.83
C LYS A 2 19.41 -18.86 27.36
N LEU A 3 18.70 -19.58 26.50
CA LEU A 3 18.58 -19.20 25.10
C LEU A 3 18.01 -17.79 25.10
N ILE A 4 18.88 -16.82 24.97
CA ILE A 4 18.47 -15.47 24.64
C ILE A 4 17.90 -15.61 23.23
N HIS A 5 16.56 -15.62 23.12
CA HIS A 5 15.97 -15.23 21.86
C HIS A 5 16.76 -14.01 21.40
N PRO A 6 17.31 -14.00 20.19
CA PRO A 6 17.91 -12.79 19.73
C PRO A 6 16.84 -11.72 19.87
N ARG A 7 16.89 -10.97 20.96
CA ARG A 7 16.15 -9.73 21.03
C ARG A 7 16.54 -9.05 19.75
N VAL A 8 15.56 -8.86 18.88
CA VAL A 8 15.78 -8.05 17.68
C VAL A 8 16.59 -6.86 18.19
N ASN A 9 17.85 -6.83 17.81
CA ASN A 9 18.74 -5.76 18.28
C ASN A 9 18.00 -4.45 17.96
N PRO A 10 17.66 -3.64 18.97
CA PRO A 10 16.93 -2.40 18.70
C PRO A 10 17.67 -1.46 17.75
N TRP A 11 18.94 -1.76 17.49
CA TRP A 11 19.78 -1.02 16.55
C TRP A 11 19.67 -1.49 15.10
N TYR A 12 19.01 -2.66 14.84
CA TYR A 12 18.75 -3.10 13.47
C TYR A 12 17.57 -2.32 12.89
N SER A 13 17.86 -1.47 11.93
CA SER A 13 16.82 -0.79 11.16
C SER A 13 16.08 -1.80 10.25
N VAL A 14 14.92 -1.40 9.73
CA VAL A 14 14.21 -2.20 8.72
C VAL A 14 15.13 -2.54 7.54
N PHE A 15 16.07 -1.64 7.20
CA PHE A 15 16.99 -1.81 6.09
C PHE A 15 18.03 -2.91 6.33
N ASP A 16 18.33 -3.26 7.58
CA ASP A 16 19.24 -4.37 7.89
C ASP A 16 18.54 -5.72 7.80
N ARG A 17 17.24 -5.77 8.13
CA ARG A 17 16.45 -6.99 8.13
C ARG A 17 15.82 -7.28 6.78
N ILE A 18 15.37 -6.25 6.09
CA ILE A 18 14.70 -6.31 4.79
C ILE A 18 15.70 -5.84 3.74
N LYS A 19 15.99 -6.70 2.77
CA LYS A 19 16.94 -6.41 1.69
C LYS A 19 16.25 -5.96 0.41
N ARG A 20 14.99 -6.34 0.23
CA ARG A 20 14.22 -6.08 -0.99
C ARG A 20 12.83 -5.60 -0.61
N PHE A 21 12.29 -4.63 -1.36
CA PHE A 21 10.96 -4.12 -1.08
C PHE A 21 9.87 -5.21 -1.17
N GLU A 22 10.09 -6.25 -1.99
CA GLU A 22 9.15 -7.36 -2.15
C GLU A 22 8.95 -8.15 -0.85
N GLU A 23 9.86 -8.03 0.11
CA GLU A 23 9.76 -8.65 1.43
C GLU A 23 8.88 -7.86 2.40
N LEU A 24 8.58 -6.60 2.09
CA LEU A 24 7.73 -5.75 2.94
C LEU A 24 6.28 -6.24 2.91
N ASP A 25 5.72 -6.50 4.09
CA ASP A 25 4.32 -6.92 4.21
C ASP A 25 3.36 -5.89 3.62
N CYS A 26 3.63 -4.59 3.85
CA CYS A 26 2.79 -3.53 3.29
C CYS A 26 2.83 -3.52 1.76
N TRP A 27 3.99 -3.78 1.15
CA TRP A 27 4.09 -3.85 -0.31
C TRP A 27 3.26 -5.01 -0.87
N LYS A 28 3.30 -6.16 -0.22
CA LYS A 28 2.52 -7.34 -0.62
C LYS A 28 1.01 -7.04 -0.57
N GLU A 29 0.56 -6.35 0.47
CA GLU A 29 -0.85 -5.98 0.60
C GLU A 29 -1.27 -4.91 -0.41
N VAL A 30 -0.42 -3.94 -0.67
CA VAL A 30 -0.66 -2.93 -1.71
C VAL A 30 -0.73 -3.60 -3.09
N ARG A 31 0.14 -4.58 -3.35
CA ARG A 31 0.08 -5.37 -4.60
C ARG A 31 -1.26 -6.10 -4.74
N SER A 32 -1.74 -6.71 -3.66
CA SER A 32 -3.06 -7.35 -3.65
C SER A 32 -4.18 -6.36 -3.95
N PHE A 33 -4.11 -5.16 -3.38
CA PHE A 33 -5.05 -4.08 -3.64
C PHE A 33 -5.06 -3.66 -5.11
N VAL A 34 -3.89 -3.51 -5.71
CA VAL A 34 -3.75 -3.21 -7.15
C VAL A 34 -4.41 -4.30 -8.00
N ASN A 35 -4.23 -5.56 -7.62
CA ASN A 35 -4.83 -6.69 -8.34
C ASN A 35 -6.37 -6.68 -8.26
N VAL A 36 -6.94 -6.30 -7.12
CA VAL A 36 -8.40 -6.11 -6.99
C VAL A 36 -8.88 -5.05 -7.97
N VAL A 37 -8.20 -3.91 -8.02
CA VAL A 37 -8.54 -2.81 -8.93
C VAL A 37 -8.50 -3.29 -10.40
N TYR A 38 -7.45 -3.99 -10.79
CA TYR A 38 -7.33 -4.49 -12.16
C TYR A 38 -8.43 -5.49 -12.51
N ARG A 39 -8.77 -6.39 -11.60
CA ARG A 39 -9.84 -7.35 -11.82
C ARG A 39 -11.19 -6.67 -12.02
N LEU A 40 -11.51 -5.70 -11.19
CA LEU A 40 -12.77 -4.96 -11.27
C LEU A 40 -12.86 -4.10 -12.55
N THR A 41 -11.77 -3.47 -12.95
CA THR A 41 -11.73 -2.59 -14.13
C THR A 41 -11.82 -3.35 -15.46
N LYS A 42 -11.71 -4.69 -15.43
CA LYS A 42 -11.90 -5.54 -16.61
C LYS A 42 -13.37 -5.87 -16.88
N LYS A 43 -14.28 -5.55 -15.97
CA LYS A 43 -15.73 -5.80 -16.15
C LYS A 43 -16.28 -5.06 -17.36
N ALA A 44 -17.28 -5.65 -18.02
CA ALA A 44 -17.72 -5.23 -19.34
C ALA A 44 -18.09 -3.74 -19.47
N ASP A 45 -18.82 -3.19 -18.48
CA ASP A 45 -19.23 -1.78 -18.54
C ASP A 45 -18.14 -0.85 -18.02
N PHE A 46 -17.42 -1.28 -16.97
CA PHE A 46 -16.34 -0.49 -16.38
C PHE A 46 -15.24 -0.24 -17.40
N ARG A 47 -14.84 -1.27 -18.15
CA ARG A 47 -13.73 -1.16 -19.12
C ARG A 47 -13.96 -0.16 -20.25
N LYS A 48 -15.21 0.26 -20.47
CA LYS A 48 -15.57 1.24 -21.49
C LYS A 48 -15.34 2.67 -21.05
N ASP A 49 -15.25 2.90 -19.74
CA ASP A 49 -14.97 4.21 -19.19
C ASP A 49 -13.45 4.42 -19.10
N PHE A 50 -12.85 4.80 -20.21
CA PHE A 50 -11.39 4.94 -20.33
C PHE A 50 -10.80 5.95 -19.36
N ASP A 51 -11.49 7.05 -19.11
CA ASP A 51 -11.03 8.10 -18.22
C ASP A 51 -10.96 7.59 -16.78
N LEU A 52 -12.02 6.95 -16.31
CA LEU A 52 -12.07 6.40 -14.94
C LEU A 52 -11.06 5.26 -14.77
N ILE A 53 -10.95 4.35 -15.75
CA ILE A 53 -9.96 3.28 -15.71
C ILE A 53 -8.55 3.85 -15.60
N SER A 54 -8.22 4.85 -16.41
CA SER A 54 -6.92 5.51 -16.37
C SER A 54 -6.62 6.07 -14.98
N GLN A 55 -7.57 6.79 -14.40
CA GLN A 55 -7.43 7.41 -13.08
C GLN A 55 -7.26 6.38 -11.97
N ILE A 56 -8.14 5.38 -11.91
CA ILE A 56 -8.13 4.41 -10.82
C ILE A 56 -6.92 3.48 -10.87
N ARG A 57 -6.52 3.05 -12.06
CA ARG A 57 -5.31 2.22 -12.22
C ARG A 57 -4.05 3.00 -11.92
N ARG A 58 -3.98 4.25 -12.35
CA ARG A 58 -2.83 5.12 -12.10
C ARG A 58 -2.63 5.36 -10.60
N SER A 59 -3.70 5.68 -9.88
CA SER A 59 -3.62 5.89 -8.43
C SER A 59 -3.28 4.59 -7.69
N ALA A 60 -3.85 3.45 -8.10
CA ALA A 60 -3.54 2.16 -7.51
C ALA A 60 -2.05 1.79 -7.70
N ILE A 61 -1.54 1.89 -8.92
CA ILE A 61 -0.13 1.64 -9.23
C ILE A 61 0.78 2.58 -8.43
N SER A 62 0.40 3.85 -8.28
CA SER A 62 1.14 4.84 -7.51
C SER A 62 1.33 4.41 -6.05
N SER A 63 0.31 3.80 -5.43
CA SER A 63 0.43 3.30 -4.06
C SER A 63 1.52 2.24 -3.92
N MET A 64 1.63 1.38 -4.90
CA MET A 64 2.63 0.32 -4.95
C MET A 64 4.03 0.86 -5.26
N ALA A 65 4.13 1.74 -6.25
CA ALA A 65 5.38 2.34 -6.68
C ALA A 65 6.02 3.19 -5.58
N ASN A 66 5.24 3.99 -4.85
CA ASN A 66 5.74 4.83 -3.77
C ASN A 66 6.29 4.01 -2.59
N THR A 67 5.68 2.88 -2.28
CA THR A 67 6.20 1.97 -1.24
C THR A 67 7.59 1.45 -1.62
N ALA A 68 7.76 0.99 -2.85
CA ALA A 68 9.04 0.49 -3.37
C ALA A 68 10.10 1.60 -3.42
N GLU A 69 9.72 2.77 -3.95
CA GLU A 69 10.60 3.94 -4.08
C GLU A 69 11.12 4.38 -2.70
N GLY A 70 10.22 4.47 -1.72
CA GLY A 70 10.57 4.87 -0.36
C GLY A 70 11.59 3.92 0.29
N PHE A 71 11.39 2.63 0.13
CA PHE A 71 12.35 1.62 0.61
C PHE A 71 13.71 1.79 -0.05
N HIS A 72 13.73 2.04 -1.36
CA HIS A 72 14.95 2.17 -2.15
C HIS A 72 15.79 3.38 -1.75
N ARG A 73 15.18 4.42 -1.15
CA ARG A 73 15.89 5.62 -0.70
C ARG A 73 16.84 5.36 0.47
N ARG A 74 16.66 4.27 1.20
CA ARG A 74 17.51 3.89 2.35
C ARG A 74 17.63 4.94 3.45
N SER A 75 16.64 5.80 3.58
CA SER A 75 16.53 6.84 4.58
C SER A 75 15.17 6.76 5.25
N SER A 76 15.12 6.68 6.56
CA SER A 76 13.84 6.63 7.30
C SER A 76 12.98 7.86 7.04
N LYS A 77 13.60 9.03 6.95
CA LYS A 77 12.91 10.28 6.64
C LYS A 77 12.22 10.23 5.27
N ASP A 78 12.96 9.79 4.24
CA ASP A 78 12.41 9.68 2.89
C ASP A 78 11.38 8.55 2.82
N PHE A 79 11.62 7.43 3.50
CA PHE A 79 10.67 6.32 3.51
C PHE A 79 9.33 6.75 4.10
N LEU A 80 9.32 7.48 5.20
CA LEU A 80 8.10 8.03 5.79
C LEU A 80 7.33 8.90 4.81
N LYS A 81 8.03 9.74 4.07
CA LYS A 81 7.44 10.61 3.06
C LYS A 81 6.75 9.79 1.95
N PHE A 82 7.45 8.79 1.41
CA PHE A 82 6.90 7.96 0.33
C PHE A 82 5.77 7.04 0.82
N LEU A 83 5.83 6.56 2.06
CA LEU A 83 4.73 5.80 2.65
C LEU A 83 3.47 6.68 2.82
N ASP A 84 3.65 7.94 3.13
CA ASP A 84 2.54 8.90 3.16
C ASP A 84 1.93 9.10 1.77
N TYR A 85 2.75 9.19 0.73
CA TYR A 85 2.28 9.22 -0.65
C TYR A 85 1.51 7.96 -1.03
N SER A 86 1.97 6.77 -0.59
CA SER A 86 1.25 5.51 -0.80
C SER A 86 -0.13 5.54 -0.16
N ARG A 87 -0.25 6.03 1.07
CA ARG A 87 -1.55 6.18 1.75
C ARG A 87 -2.49 7.10 0.98
N SER A 88 -1.98 8.23 0.53
CA SER A 88 -2.76 9.19 -0.26
C SER A 88 -3.25 8.57 -1.56
N SER A 89 -2.42 7.76 -2.21
CA SER A 89 -2.77 7.06 -3.45
C SER A 89 -3.84 5.99 -3.22
N ILE A 90 -3.82 5.28 -2.08
CA ILE A 90 -4.88 4.34 -1.70
C ILE A 90 -6.20 5.09 -1.50
N ALA A 91 -6.19 6.20 -0.79
CA ALA A 91 -7.38 7.02 -0.56
C ALA A 91 -7.96 7.53 -1.89
N GLU A 92 -7.11 8.00 -2.80
CA GLU A 92 -7.50 8.44 -4.14
C GLU A 92 -8.15 7.29 -4.92
N THR A 93 -7.57 6.10 -4.88
CA THR A 93 -8.12 4.91 -5.55
C THR A 93 -9.50 4.56 -5.02
N ILE A 94 -9.69 4.60 -3.71
CA ILE A 94 -10.98 4.34 -3.07
C ILE A 94 -12.01 5.40 -3.51
N SER A 95 -11.61 6.66 -3.57
CA SER A 95 -12.47 7.74 -4.07
C SER A 95 -12.94 7.48 -5.50
N HIS A 96 -12.03 7.07 -6.38
CA HIS A 96 -12.38 6.68 -7.76
C HIS A 96 -13.32 5.47 -7.79
N ALA A 97 -13.16 4.52 -6.87
CA ALA A 97 -14.02 3.34 -6.79
C ALA A 97 -15.47 3.73 -6.43
N TYR A 98 -15.68 4.76 -5.62
CA TYR A 98 -17.02 5.28 -5.35
C TYR A 98 -17.66 5.84 -6.62
N VAL A 99 -16.90 6.45 -7.51
CA VAL A 99 -17.42 6.87 -8.82
C VAL A 99 -17.92 5.63 -9.60
N ALA A 100 -17.13 4.57 -9.61
CA ALA A 100 -17.51 3.31 -10.28
C ALA A 100 -18.78 2.70 -9.66
N LEU A 101 -18.91 2.74 -8.35
CA LEU A 101 -20.10 2.27 -7.63
C LEU A 101 -21.33 3.08 -8.05
N ASP A 102 -21.23 4.40 -8.06
CA ASP A 102 -22.32 5.30 -8.42
C ASP A 102 -22.76 5.13 -9.89
N GLN A 103 -21.84 4.77 -10.77
CA GLN A 103 -22.12 4.48 -12.16
C GLN A 103 -22.59 3.04 -12.40
N ASN A 104 -22.75 2.25 -11.35
CA ASN A 104 -23.13 0.83 -11.42
C ASN A 104 -22.14 -0.05 -12.18
N TYR A 105 -20.87 0.35 -12.24
CA TYR A 105 -19.81 -0.48 -12.82
C TYR A 105 -19.41 -1.62 -11.89
N ILE A 106 -19.52 -1.38 -10.59
CA ILE A 106 -19.30 -2.37 -9.53
C ILE A 106 -20.48 -2.36 -8.57
N ASN A 107 -20.71 -3.47 -7.89
CA ASN A 107 -21.78 -3.61 -6.91
C ASN A 107 -21.23 -3.38 -5.48
N ASP A 108 -22.14 -3.38 -4.50
CA ASP A 108 -21.78 -3.15 -3.09
C ASP A 108 -20.79 -4.19 -2.57
N GLN A 109 -20.92 -5.45 -2.97
CA GLN A 109 -20.01 -6.51 -2.54
C GLN A 109 -18.59 -6.28 -3.10
N GLU A 110 -18.50 -5.89 -4.36
CA GLU A 110 -17.22 -5.57 -5.01
C GLU A 110 -16.58 -4.33 -4.39
N MET A 111 -17.37 -3.32 -4.07
CA MET A 111 -16.87 -2.15 -3.34
C MET A 111 -16.35 -2.53 -1.95
N SER A 112 -17.09 -3.40 -1.23
CA SER A 112 -16.66 -3.90 0.07
C SER A 112 -15.34 -4.65 -0.02
N GLU A 113 -15.15 -5.49 -1.02
CA GLU A 113 -13.90 -6.20 -1.27
C GLU A 113 -12.73 -5.23 -1.49
N LEU A 114 -12.93 -4.22 -2.29
CA LEU A 114 -11.91 -3.20 -2.56
C LEU A 114 -11.56 -2.42 -1.28
N LEU A 115 -12.57 -2.04 -0.50
CA LEU A 115 -12.37 -1.36 0.78
C LEU A 115 -11.60 -2.22 1.78
N GLN A 116 -11.94 -3.51 1.90
CA GLN A 116 -11.22 -4.43 2.79
C GLN A 116 -9.75 -4.56 2.40
N SER A 117 -9.48 -4.73 1.12
CA SER A 117 -8.11 -4.82 0.60
C SER A 117 -7.32 -3.53 0.83
N GLY A 118 -7.94 -2.38 0.56
CA GLY A 118 -7.34 -1.06 0.78
C GLY A 118 -7.06 -0.79 2.25
N ASN A 119 -8.00 -1.14 3.13
CA ASN A 119 -7.85 -0.97 4.58
C ASN A 119 -6.74 -1.85 5.14
N LEU A 120 -6.59 -3.08 4.65
CA LEU A 120 -5.52 -3.97 5.06
C LEU A 120 -4.15 -3.41 4.64
N ALA A 121 -4.04 -2.93 3.41
CA ALA A 121 -2.83 -2.27 2.92
C ALA A 121 -2.50 -1.03 3.76
N TRP A 122 -3.49 -0.20 4.04
CA TRP A 122 -3.36 0.99 4.88
C TRP A 122 -2.85 0.66 6.28
N LYS A 123 -3.44 -0.36 6.89
CA LYS A 123 -3.04 -0.83 8.23
C LYS A 123 -1.57 -1.29 8.26
N LYS A 124 -1.15 -2.02 7.25
CA LYS A 124 0.25 -2.48 7.14
C LYS A 124 1.22 -1.32 6.93
N ILE A 125 0.85 -0.35 6.12
CA ILE A 125 1.64 0.88 5.93
C ILE A 125 1.75 1.64 7.25
N ASN A 126 0.64 1.81 7.97
CA ASN A 126 0.64 2.50 9.27
C ASN A 126 1.53 1.79 10.29
N GLY A 127 1.55 0.46 10.30
CA GLY A 127 2.44 -0.32 11.15
C GLY A 127 3.91 -0.03 10.87
N LEU A 128 4.28 0.04 9.61
CA LEU A 128 5.64 0.36 9.19
C LEU A 128 6.00 1.81 9.54
N ILE A 129 5.10 2.74 9.32
CA ILE A 129 5.28 4.16 9.70
C ILE A 129 5.55 4.27 11.20
N SER A 130 4.74 3.61 12.03
CA SER A 130 4.94 3.62 13.48
C SER A 130 6.30 3.05 13.87
N TYR A 131 6.70 1.96 13.23
CA TYR A 131 8.02 1.36 13.46
C TYR A 131 9.16 2.32 13.10
N LEU A 132 9.09 2.94 11.93
CA LEU A 132 10.12 3.87 11.46
C LEU A 132 10.20 5.12 12.36
N LYS A 133 9.08 5.64 12.82
CA LYS A 133 9.07 6.80 13.75
C LYS A 133 9.70 6.47 15.08
N LYS A 134 9.44 5.29 15.65
CA LYS A 134 10.03 4.85 16.91
C LYS A 134 11.56 4.71 16.82
N ASN A 135 12.05 4.24 15.67
CA ASN A 135 13.47 3.98 15.48
C ASN A 135 14.26 5.20 14.99
N GLN A 136 13.59 6.27 14.56
CA GLN A 136 14.24 7.54 14.19
C GLN A 136 14.94 8.22 15.37
N PHE A 137 14.40 8.08 16.58
CA PHE A 137 14.93 8.72 17.77
C PHE A 137 16.21 8.05 18.31
N ASN A 138 16.59 6.90 17.74
CA ASN A 138 17.75 6.11 18.15
C ASN A 138 18.91 6.20 17.14
N GLN A 139 18.80 7.08 16.17
CA GLN A 139 19.88 7.35 15.20
C GLN A 139 20.63 8.63 15.62
#